data_6b303c349ca4d052060d795567bfee43
#
_entry.id   6b303c349ca4d052060d795567bfee43
#
_cell.length_a   1.000
_cell.length_b   1.000
_cell.length_c   1.000
_cell.angle_alpha   90.00
_cell.angle_beta   90.00
_cell.angle_gamma   90.00
#
_symmetry.space_group_name_H-M   'P 1'
#
loop_
_entity.id
_entity.type
_entity.pdbx_description
1 polymer ?
#
loop_
_entity_poly.entity_id
_entity_poly.type
_entity_poly.pdbx_seq_one_letter_code
_entity_poly.pdbx_strand_id
1 'polypeptide(L)'
;MSFLPTRTIFWVSLGLAMLSSVMLLVSCSFAAGPAPAEGPPLEPSASTVAARPTPALPSATLLPRGGNLTIRIAEDLPDLRPWQPRSRGEEQVVGMLYSGLMRLDEQLRPVPDLAERWDTTPDGRTITFTLRSGLTWHDGTPLDSGDVLFTLEQLRTLPVTSTALLADLRTIEAVTTPTSSTIMLQLNGRYAPLLAALAVPILPRHVLEGRDIGSLNFWDLPIGSGPFKLEERQPGQAIILSRFAGFTRSAPLLDRVAFVIAPDPGVALKALGDGQLLLAELPWALQSSAAATPGLQIGDYPENGYYFLGFNLREGHPFADLALRQALAKAIDVPRLVEAATKGQGIPMSSSALPGSWADLAQPPADSADLDGARAILDAAGWALPPDATIRQRDGITLTATLFVRGDDERRVAAARRIADAAASIGIQIDVEPADFASVILSKYATPYSFDLLLGSWSNGMGDPDFADSSFYDPDDFALFHSSQLNQGEADTRATRNVVGFADSAYDNQAQAARQLYNQDERAAAIRQTQARVAEQLPYIFLWDDRLPVALSDTVTTLDGPVNLSSPRYLWNIERWHLLK
;
A
#
# COMPACT_ATOMS: atom_id res chain seq x y z
N MET A 1 0.68 42.11 42.63
CA MET A 1 1.05 43.30 41.87
C MET A 1 0.83 42.91 40.41
N SER A 2 -0.38 43.01 39.90
CA SER A 2 -1.09 44.13 39.23
C SER A 2 -0.29 44.74 38.09
N PHE A 3 -0.76 44.45 36.86
CA PHE A 3 -1.36 45.42 35.93
C PHE A 3 -1.70 44.75 34.58
N LEU A 4 -2.97 44.65 34.29
CA LEU A 4 -3.53 44.72 32.96
C LEU A 4 -3.78 46.23 32.65
N PRO A 5 -3.81 46.66 31.37
CA PRO A 5 -5.11 47.01 30.83
C PRO A 5 -5.32 46.74 29.30
N THR A 6 -6.52 46.44 28.99
CA THR A 6 -7.64 47.12 28.22
C THR A 6 -7.60 47.08 26.69
N ARG A 7 -8.64 46.44 26.20
CA ARG A 7 -9.44 46.54 24.95
C ARG A 7 -9.34 47.84 24.12
N THR A 8 -9.36 47.68 22.80
CA THR A 8 -10.10 48.61 21.93
C THR A 8 -10.69 47.83 20.74
N ILE A 9 -12.02 47.93 20.64
CA ILE A 9 -12.91 47.48 19.57
C ILE A 9 -12.97 48.60 18.53
N PHE A 10 -12.83 48.28 17.23
CA PHE A 10 -13.29 49.20 16.17
C PHE A 10 -14.20 48.44 15.18
N TRP A 11 -15.42 48.87 15.17
CA TRP A 11 -16.41 48.63 14.13
C TRP A 11 -16.26 49.71 13.05
N VAL A 12 -16.25 49.34 11.78
CA VAL A 12 -16.69 50.24 10.70
C VAL A 12 -17.54 49.45 9.71
N SER A 13 -18.67 49.99 9.45
CA SER A 13 -19.80 49.52 8.71
C SER A 13 -19.74 49.80 7.21
N LEU A 14 -20.41 48.93 6.47
CA LEU A 14 -21.29 49.17 5.31
C LEU A 14 -20.85 50.09 4.17
N GLY A 15 -20.85 49.52 2.96
CA GLY A 15 -20.92 50.26 1.70
C GLY A 15 -21.47 49.37 0.58
N LEU A 16 -22.80 49.40 0.43
CA LEU A 16 -23.56 48.85 -0.69
C LEU A 16 -23.32 49.69 -1.95
N ALA A 17 -22.93 49.08 -3.08
CA ALA A 17 -23.11 49.71 -4.39
C ALA A 17 -23.55 48.67 -5.42
N MET A 18 -24.84 48.77 -5.77
CA MET A 18 -25.41 48.19 -6.99
C MET A 18 -24.85 48.91 -8.22
N LEU A 19 -24.52 48.17 -9.23
CA LEU A 19 -24.54 48.66 -10.61
C LEU A 19 -25.08 47.57 -11.54
N SER A 20 -26.22 47.91 -12.09
CA SER A 20 -26.96 47.23 -13.15
C SER A 20 -26.33 47.46 -14.51
N SER A 21 -26.63 46.54 -15.43
CA SER A 21 -26.82 46.76 -16.89
C SER A 21 -25.75 46.13 -17.76
N VAL A 22 -26.12 45.36 -18.68
CA VAL A 22 -26.63 45.46 -20.02
C VAL A 22 -26.40 44.10 -20.74
N MET A 23 -27.50 43.47 -21.06
CA MET A 23 -27.59 42.36 -22.01
C MET A 23 -27.30 42.89 -23.42
N LEU A 24 -26.31 42.30 -24.08
CA LEU A 24 -26.19 42.39 -25.55
C LEU A 24 -26.37 41.00 -26.14
N LEU A 25 -27.58 40.79 -26.69
CA LEU A 25 -27.94 39.67 -27.55
C LEU A 25 -27.21 39.82 -28.89
N VAL A 26 -26.26 38.94 -29.15
CA VAL A 26 -25.77 38.74 -30.53
C VAL A 26 -26.30 37.37 -31.02
N SER A 27 -27.30 37.45 -31.89
CA SER A 27 -27.85 36.34 -32.65
C SER A 27 -26.84 35.96 -33.75
N CYS A 28 -26.19 34.81 -33.64
CA CYS A 28 -25.55 34.14 -34.79
C CYS A 28 -26.38 32.94 -35.16
N SER A 29 -27.07 33.05 -36.29
CA SER A 29 -27.67 31.90 -36.98
C SER A 29 -26.59 31.00 -37.57
N PHE A 30 -26.50 29.78 -37.08
CA PHE A 30 -25.76 28.72 -37.77
C PHE A 30 -26.75 27.72 -38.37
N ALA A 31 -26.53 27.46 -39.66
CA ALA A 31 -27.31 26.54 -40.44
C ALA A 31 -27.20 25.10 -39.90
N ALA A 32 -28.34 24.42 -39.83
CA ALA A 32 -28.46 23.04 -39.44
C ALA A 32 -27.84 22.12 -40.50
N GLY A 33 -26.78 21.39 -40.14
CA GLY A 33 -26.32 20.20 -40.82
C GLY A 33 -27.12 18.98 -40.35
N PRO A 34 -27.23 17.91 -41.15
CA PRO A 34 -28.06 16.75 -40.82
C PRO A 34 -27.54 16.01 -39.59
N ALA A 35 -28.47 15.63 -38.71
CA ALA A 35 -28.22 14.83 -37.53
C ALA A 35 -27.62 13.46 -37.88
N PRO A 36 -26.64 12.97 -37.09
CA PRO A 36 -26.23 11.57 -37.18
C PRO A 36 -27.35 10.68 -36.64
N ALA A 37 -27.54 9.53 -37.28
CA ALA A 37 -28.54 8.53 -36.91
C ALA A 37 -28.35 8.07 -35.45
N GLU A 38 -29.45 8.01 -34.72
CA GLU A 38 -29.51 7.42 -33.37
C GLU A 38 -29.09 5.96 -33.45
N GLY A 39 -27.97 5.63 -32.78
CA GLY A 39 -27.62 4.26 -32.46
C GLY A 39 -28.59 3.73 -31.37
N PRO A 40 -28.79 2.40 -31.30
CA PRO A 40 -29.71 1.83 -30.34
C PRO A 40 -29.30 2.21 -28.89
N PRO A 41 -30.29 2.38 -27.97
CA PRO A 41 -30.00 2.74 -26.59
C PRO A 41 -29.12 1.68 -25.93
N LEU A 42 -28.01 2.12 -25.36
CA LEU A 42 -27.20 1.29 -24.50
C LEU A 42 -28.04 0.96 -23.26
N GLU A 43 -28.43 -0.29 -23.11
CA GLU A 43 -29.00 -0.78 -21.86
C GLU A 43 -27.99 -0.56 -20.73
N PRO A 44 -28.44 -0.10 -19.55
CA PRO A 44 -27.56 0.02 -18.39
C PRO A 44 -27.08 -1.38 -17.99
N SER A 45 -25.84 -1.71 -18.30
CA SER A 45 -25.19 -2.92 -17.83
C SER A 45 -25.00 -2.74 -16.32
N ALA A 46 -25.89 -3.31 -15.52
CA ALA A 46 -25.66 -3.50 -14.09
C ALA A 46 -24.51 -4.51 -13.95
N SER A 47 -23.31 -4.01 -13.72
CA SER A 47 -22.16 -4.85 -13.40
C SER A 47 -22.32 -5.35 -11.96
N THR A 48 -23.12 -6.39 -11.78
CA THR A 48 -23.04 -7.23 -10.59
C THR A 48 -21.71 -7.96 -10.67
N VAL A 49 -20.72 -7.54 -9.89
CA VAL A 49 -19.55 -8.37 -9.63
C VAL A 49 -20.02 -9.51 -8.72
N ALA A 50 -20.62 -10.54 -9.33
CA ALA A 50 -20.92 -11.77 -8.64
C ALA A 50 -19.59 -12.33 -8.10
N ALA A 51 -19.54 -12.61 -6.78
CA ALA A 51 -18.47 -13.39 -6.21
C ALA A 51 -18.25 -14.61 -7.10
N ARG A 52 -17.01 -14.83 -7.55
CA ARG A 52 -16.64 -16.04 -8.28
C ARG A 52 -17.14 -17.22 -7.43
N PRO A 53 -17.98 -18.12 -7.93
CA PRO A 53 -18.45 -19.21 -7.11
C PRO A 53 -17.24 -19.95 -6.56
N THR A 54 -17.12 -20.02 -5.24
CA THR A 54 -16.18 -20.93 -4.59
C THR A 54 -16.40 -22.29 -5.23
N PRO A 55 -15.37 -22.97 -5.77
CA PRO A 55 -15.57 -24.27 -6.38
C PRO A 55 -16.37 -25.14 -5.42
N ALA A 56 -17.47 -25.71 -5.90
CA ALA A 56 -18.26 -26.62 -5.10
C ALA A 56 -17.35 -27.75 -4.62
N LEU A 57 -17.22 -27.89 -3.31
CA LEU A 57 -16.43 -28.96 -2.71
C LEU A 57 -16.89 -30.29 -3.27
N PRO A 58 -15.99 -31.18 -3.72
CA PRO A 58 -16.35 -32.49 -4.20
C PRO A 58 -17.09 -33.22 -3.10
N SER A 59 -18.27 -33.78 -3.44
CA SER A 59 -19.11 -34.52 -2.51
C SER A 59 -18.34 -35.67 -1.87
N ALA A 60 -18.35 -35.71 -0.54
CA ALA A 60 -18.02 -36.86 0.32
C ALA A 60 -16.54 -37.27 0.46
N THR A 61 -15.55 -36.47 0.08
CA THR A 61 -14.21 -36.69 0.62
C THR A 61 -14.17 -36.08 2.02
N LEU A 62 -13.89 -36.89 3.05
CA LEU A 62 -13.67 -36.38 4.41
C LEU A 62 -12.49 -35.41 4.33
N LEU A 63 -12.78 -34.13 4.51
CA LEU A 63 -11.73 -33.12 4.51
C LEU A 63 -10.74 -33.43 5.62
N PRO A 64 -9.42 -33.35 5.36
CA PRO A 64 -8.42 -33.53 6.40
C PRO A 64 -8.66 -32.47 7.47
N ARG A 65 -8.88 -32.87 8.70
CA ARG A 65 -9.15 -31.98 9.84
C ARG A 65 -8.21 -32.31 10.97
N GLY A 66 -7.83 -31.27 11.71
CA GLY A 66 -7.00 -31.36 12.90
C GLY A 66 -5.56 -30.92 12.68
N GLY A 67 -4.82 -30.89 13.78
CA GLY A 67 -3.42 -30.50 13.81
C GLY A 67 -3.20 -29.05 14.19
N ASN A 68 -1.95 -28.77 14.57
CA ASN A 68 -1.51 -27.47 15.04
C ASN A 68 -0.45 -26.92 14.09
N LEU A 69 -0.67 -25.72 13.56
CA LEU A 69 0.33 -24.97 12.81
C LEU A 69 1.14 -24.12 13.79
N THR A 70 2.46 -24.25 13.79
CA THR A 70 3.37 -23.43 14.59
C THR A 70 4.13 -22.46 13.68
N ILE A 71 3.95 -21.17 13.92
CA ILE A 71 4.53 -20.07 13.14
C ILE A 71 5.54 -19.31 14.02
N ARG A 72 6.73 -19.06 13.49
CA ARG A 72 7.69 -18.19 14.15
C ARG A 72 7.28 -16.73 14.09
N ILE A 73 7.42 -16.02 15.22
CA ILE A 73 7.52 -14.56 15.26
C ILE A 73 8.85 -14.16 15.92
N ALA A 74 9.41 -13.02 15.52
CA ALA A 74 10.72 -12.60 15.99
C ALA A 74 10.68 -11.93 17.37
N GLU A 75 9.54 -11.34 17.73
CA GLU A 75 9.35 -10.53 18.94
C GLU A 75 7.98 -10.78 19.57
N ASP A 76 7.83 -10.39 20.83
CA ASP A 76 6.52 -10.42 21.50
C ASP A 76 5.62 -9.32 20.92
N LEU A 77 4.33 -9.59 20.86
CA LEU A 77 3.34 -8.68 20.32
C LEU A 77 2.62 -7.98 21.49
N PRO A 78 2.99 -6.72 21.79
CA PRO A 78 2.45 -6.03 22.97
C PRO A 78 0.97 -5.69 22.82
N ASP A 79 0.47 -5.59 21.59
CA ASP A 79 -0.84 -5.06 21.29
C ASP A 79 -1.45 -5.81 20.09
N LEU A 80 -2.75 -6.07 20.14
CA LEU A 80 -3.50 -6.70 19.06
C LEU A 80 -4.61 -5.78 18.52
N ARG A 81 -4.40 -4.46 18.59
CA ARG A 81 -5.32 -3.47 18.01
C ARG A 81 -5.41 -3.62 16.50
N PRO A 82 -6.62 -3.88 15.95
CA PRO A 82 -6.74 -4.32 14.58
C PRO A 82 -6.56 -3.21 13.52
N TRP A 83 -6.65 -1.94 13.88
CA TRP A 83 -6.52 -0.81 12.94
C TRP A 83 -5.10 -0.24 12.84
N GLN A 84 -4.15 -0.74 13.62
CA GLN A 84 -2.79 -0.22 13.66
C GLN A 84 -1.77 -1.30 14.06
N PRO A 85 -1.64 -2.38 13.28
CA PRO A 85 -0.56 -3.33 13.50
C PRO A 85 0.80 -2.62 13.30
N ARG A 86 1.75 -2.90 14.19
CA ARG A 86 3.09 -2.26 14.21
C ARG A 86 4.18 -3.18 13.70
N SER A 87 3.87 -4.47 13.60
CA SER A 87 4.79 -5.47 13.11
C SER A 87 4.06 -6.50 12.23
N ARG A 88 4.83 -7.21 11.43
CA ARG A 88 4.31 -8.29 10.60
C ARG A 88 3.64 -9.38 11.45
N GLY A 89 4.21 -9.70 12.60
CA GLY A 89 3.60 -10.66 13.53
C GLY A 89 2.22 -10.19 14.02
N GLU A 90 2.08 -8.90 14.36
CA GLU A 90 0.78 -8.32 14.72
C GLU A 90 -0.20 -8.40 13.55
N GLU A 91 0.21 -8.05 12.32
CA GLU A 91 -0.63 -8.16 11.13
C GLU A 91 -1.12 -9.60 10.90
N GLN A 92 -0.25 -10.59 11.01
CA GLN A 92 -0.59 -11.99 10.85
C GLN A 92 -1.58 -12.47 11.91
N VAL A 93 -1.36 -12.14 13.18
CA VAL A 93 -2.28 -12.51 14.28
C VAL A 93 -3.62 -11.79 14.14
N VAL A 94 -3.61 -10.48 13.87
CA VAL A 94 -4.81 -9.67 13.65
C VAL A 94 -5.62 -10.22 12.47
N GLY A 95 -4.97 -10.57 11.36
CA GLY A 95 -5.62 -11.14 10.18
C GLY A 95 -6.30 -12.51 10.42
N MET A 96 -5.90 -13.23 11.49
CA MET A 96 -6.55 -14.47 11.90
C MET A 96 -7.67 -14.26 12.94
N LEU A 97 -7.58 -13.20 13.75
CA LEU A 97 -8.55 -12.90 14.79
C LEU A 97 -9.77 -12.16 14.29
N TYR A 98 -9.65 -11.38 13.23
CA TYR A 98 -10.70 -10.45 12.81
C TYR A 98 -11.06 -10.62 11.34
N SER A 99 -12.24 -10.15 10.98
CA SER A 99 -12.73 -9.99 9.60
C SER A 99 -13.19 -8.56 9.36
N GLY A 100 -13.03 -8.09 8.11
CA GLY A 100 -13.58 -6.83 7.61
C GLY A 100 -14.85 -7.04 6.78
N LEU A 101 -15.46 -5.94 6.30
CA LEU A 101 -16.50 -6.05 5.25
C LEU A 101 -15.92 -6.70 4.00
N MET A 102 -14.73 -6.25 3.62
CA MET A 102 -13.91 -6.75 2.54
C MET A 102 -12.65 -7.41 3.12
N ARG A 103 -11.89 -8.10 2.29
CA ARG A 103 -10.51 -8.56 2.56
C ARG A 103 -9.69 -8.47 1.28
N LEU A 104 -8.38 -8.51 1.39
CA LEU A 104 -7.51 -8.62 0.23
C LEU A 104 -7.22 -10.10 -0.05
N ASP A 105 -7.29 -10.50 -1.33
CA ASP A 105 -6.90 -11.84 -1.78
C ASP A 105 -5.36 -11.94 -1.97
N GLU A 106 -4.89 -13.06 -2.51
CA GLU A 106 -3.45 -13.29 -2.76
C GLU A 106 -2.82 -12.32 -3.76
N GLN A 107 -3.63 -11.67 -4.60
CA GLN A 107 -3.21 -10.66 -5.57
C GLN A 107 -3.50 -9.24 -5.07
N LEU A 108 -3.81 -9.08 -3.79
CA LEU A 108 -4.16 -7.82 -3.13
C LEU A 108 -5.45 -7.17 -3.66
N ARG A 109 -6.34 -7.93 -4.31
CA ARG A 109 -7.63 -7.41 -4.75
C ARG A 109 -8.62 -7.36 -3.58
N PRO A 110 -9.38 -6.26 -3.43
CA PRO A 110 -10.48 -6.23 -2.48
C PRO A 110 -11.59 -7.18 -2.92
N VAL A 111 -11.88 -8.17 -2.07
CA VAL A 111 -12.94 -9.17 -2.26
C VAL A 111 -13.84 -9.24 -1.03
N PRO A 112 -15.11 -9.63 -1.15
CA PRO A 112 -16.02 -9.73 -0.02
C PRO A 112 -15.53 -10.69 1.09
N ASP A 113 -15.70 -10.28 2.37
CA ASP A 113 -15.43 -11.10 3.56
C ASP A 113 -16.70 -11.29 4.41
N LEU A 114 -16.97 -10.44 5.42
CA LEU A 114 -18.23 -10.44 6.15
C LEU A 114 -19.40 -10.07 5.23
N ALA A 115 -19.18 -9.21 4.26
CA ALA A 115 -20.12 -8.99 3.18
C ALA A 115 -20.21 -10.23 2.28
N GLU A 116 -21.43 -10.60 1.87
CA GLU A 116 -21.67 -11.59 0.83
C GLU A 116 -21.50 -10.96 -0.56
N ARG A 117 -22.01 -9.74 -0.69
CA ARG A 117 -21.95 -8.92 -1.91
C ARG A 117 -22.05 -7.44 -1.59
N TRP A 118 -21.75 -6.64 -2.57
CA TRP A 118 -21.97 -5.21 -2.55
C TRP A 118 -22.47 -4.73 -3.92
N ASP A 119 -23.21 -3.63 -3.92
CA ASP A 119 -23.78 -2.98 -5.10
C ASP A 119 -23.59 -1.47 -5.01
N THR A 120 -23.55 -0.79 -6.17
CA THR A 120 -23.49 0.68 -6.22
C THR A 120 -24.68 1.26 -6.97
N THR A 121 -25.10 2.47 -6.59
CA THR A 121 -26.01 3.26 -7.40
C THR A 121 -25.37 3.66 -8.73
N PRO A 122 -26.15 3.97 -9.78
CA PRO A 122 -25.59 4.35 -11.10
C PRO A 122 -24.65 5.56 -11.04
N ASP A 123 -24.89 6.51 -10.13
CA ASP A 123 -23.99 7.64 -9.88
C ASP A 123 -22.75 7.24 -9.06
N GLY A 124 -22.70 6.02 -8.52
CA GLY A 124 -21.59 5.47 -7.73
C GLY A 124 -21.38 6.15 -6.37
N ARG A 125 -22.34 6.92 -5.89
CA ARG A 125 -22.24 7.67 -4.62
C ARG A 125 -22.80 6.92 -3.43
N THR A 126 -23.55 5.84 -3.66
CA THR A 126 -24.01 4.96 -2.60
C THR A 126 -23.50 3.55 -2.84
N ILE A 127 -22.83 2.98 -1.84
CA ILE A 127 -22.42 1.58 -1.84
C ILE A 127 -23.27 0.85 -0.81
N THR A 128 -23.94 -0.21 -1.23
CA THR A 128 -24.77 -1.05 -0.37
C THR A 128 -24.09 -2.41 -0.19
N PHE A 129 -23.76 -2.78 1.05
CA PHE A 129 -23.25 -4.09 1.41
C PHE A 129 -24.37 -4.94 2.01
N THR A 130 -24.42 -6.22 1.61
CA THR A 130 -25.26 -7.23 2.25
C THR A 130 -24.33 -8.17 3.02
N LEU A 131 -24.55 -8.30 4.34
CA LEU A 131 -23.81 -9.23 5.18
C LEU A 131 -24.23 -10.68 4.92
N ARG A 132 -23.32 -11.60 5.11
CA ARG A 132 -23.61 -13.04 5.13
C ARG A 132 -24.58 -13.36 6.25
N SER A 133 -25.34 -14.42 6.10
CA SER A 133 -26.23 -14.91 7.17
C SER A 133 -25.46 -15.65 8.26
N GLY A 134 -25.95 -15.57 9.50
CA GLY A 134 -25.43 -16.36 10.63
C GLY A 134 -24.08 -15.92 11.15
N LEU A 135 -23.67 -14.67 10.92
CA LEU A 135 -22.44 -14.11 11.46
C LEU A 135 -22.48 -14.07 12.99
N THR A 136 -21.38 -14.47 13.61
CA THR A 136 -21.20 -14.41 15.06
C THR A 136 -19.78 -13.98 15.43
N TRP A 137 -19.65 -13.36 16.57
CA TRP A 137 -18.39 -13.11 17.24
C TRP A 137 -17.82 -14.40 17.86
N HIS A 138 -16.57 -14.40 18.27
CA HIS A 138 -15.88 -15.54 18.91
C HIS A 138 -16.56 -16.02 20.20
N ASP A 139 -17.31 -15.15 20.88
CA ASP A 139 -18.08 -15.45 22.08
C ASP A 139 -19.51 -15.97 21.78
N GLY A 140 -19.87 -16.05 20.50
CA GLY A 140 -21.20 -16.51 20.04
C GLY A 140 -22.25 -15.40 19.91
N THR A 141 -21.95 -14.16 20.27
CA THR A 141 -22.85 -13.02 20.09
C THR A 141 -23.08 -12.79 18.58
N PRO A 142 -24.32 -12.52 18.12
CA PRO A 142 -24.56 -12.18 16.72
C PRO A 142 -23.79 -10.94 16.29
N LEU A 143 -23.21 -10.98 15.07
CA LEU A 143 -22.58 -9.85 14.41
C LEU A 143 -23.54 -9.30 13.36
N ASP A 144 -23.82 -8.00 13.41
CA ASP A 144 -24.77 -7.35 12.54
C ASP A 144 -24.26 -6.00 11.96
N SER A 145 -25.11 -5.35 11.19
CA SER A 145 -24.79 -4.05 10.58
C SER A 145 -24.51 -2.93 11.59
N GLY A 146 -25.00 -3.07 12.82
CA GLY A 146 -24.72 -2.13 13.91
C GLY A 146 -23.27 -2.18 14.38
N ASP A 147 -22.60 -3.35 14.30
CA ASP A 147 -21.15 -3.45 14.58
C ASP A 147 -20.33 -2.73 13.52
N VAL A 148 -20.76 -2.84 12.25
CA VAL A 148 -20.11 -2.12 11.14
C VAL A 148 -20.25 -0.62 11.29
N LEU A 149 -21.47 -0.13 11.57
CA LEU A 149 -21.73 1.28 11.85
C LEU A 149 -20.85 1.78 12.99
N PHE A 150 -20.87 1.09 14.12
CA PHE A 150 -20.05 1.41 15.29
C PHE A 150 -18.56 1.51 14.92
N THR A 151 -18.05 0.52 14.17
CA THR A 151 -16.63 0.49 13.77
C THR A 151 -16.24 1.70 12.94
N LEU A 152 -17.02 2.01 11.89
CA LEU A 152 -16.70 3.12 11.00
C LEU A 152 -16.80 4.47 11.73
N GLU A 153 -17.75 4.64 12.64
CA GLU A 153 -17.87 5.83 13.47
C GLU A 153 -16.68 5.99 14.43
N GLN A 154 -16.25 4.90 15.10
CA GLN A 154 -15.10 4.92 15.99
C GLN A 154 -13.81 5.25 15.25
N LEU A 155 -13.52 4.56 14.14
CA LEU A 155 -12.28 4.75 13.38
C LEU A 155 -12.16 6.16 12.80
N ARG A 156 -13.26 6.81 12.44
CA ARG A 156 -13.27 8.19 11.93
C ARG A 156 -12.93 9.23 13.00
N THR A 157 -13.06 8.90 14.27
CA THR A 157 -12.81 9.81 15.41
C THR A 157 -11.47 9.59 16.08
N LEU A 158 -10.80 8.46 15.83
CA LEU A 158 -9.50 8.15 16.44
C LEU A 158 -8.40 9.10 15.95
N PRO A 159 -7.64 9.70 16.88
CA PRO A 159 -6.57 10.65 16.52
C PRO A 159 -5.32 10.00 15.90
N VAL A 160 -5.22 8.68 15.94
CA VAL A 160 -3.99 7.93 15.63
C VAL A 160 -4.21 6.83 14.58
N THR A 161 -5.25 6.93 13.81
CA THR A 161 -5.43 6.02 12.70
C THR A 161 -4.45 6.37 11.59
N SER A 162 -3.96 5.38 10.85
CA SER A 162 -3.18 5.59 9.62
C SER A 162 -3.82 6.72 8.79
N THR A 163 -2.99 7.67 8.38
CA THR A 163 -3.46 8.84 7.62
C THR A 163 -4.14 8.44 6.32
N ALA A 164 -3.70 7.35 5.69
CA ALA A 164 -4.31 6.81 4.47
C ALA A 164 -5.71 6.23 4.74
N LEU A 165 -5.84 5.34 5.72
CA LEU A 165 -7.13 4.77 6.10
C LEU A 165 -8.14 5.86 6.49
N LEU A 166 -7.73 6.86 7.29
CA LEU A 166 -8.59 7.99 7.66
C LEU A 166 -9.00 8.82 6.44
N ALA A 167 -8.08 9.04 5.51
CA ALA A 167 -8.39 9.78 4.29
C ALA A 167 -9.49 9.07 3.48
N ASP A 168 -9.39 7.74 3.35
CA ASP A 168 -10.38 6.93 2.65
C ASP A 168 -11.73 6.92 3.37
N LEU A 169 -11.74 6.70 4.69
CA LEU A 169 -12.97 6.70 5.48
C LEU A 169 -13.66 8.07 5.54
N ARG A 170 -12.94 9.17 5.39
CA ARG A 170 -13.51 10.53 5.31
C ARG A 170 -14.32 10.78 4.05
N THR A 171 -14.19 9.94 3.02
CA THR A 171 -15.04 10.01 1.83
C THR A 171 -16.49 9.59 2.11
N ILE A 172 -16.71 8.88 3.22
CA ILE A 172 -18.04 8.47 3.67
C ILE A 172 -18.72 9.67 4.36
N GLU A 173 -19.80 10.18 3.77
CA GLU A 173 -20.63 11.23 4.36
C GLU A 173 -21.57 10.68 5.44
N ALA A 174 -22.23 9.56 5.14
CA ALA A 174 -23.17 8.92 6.05
C ALA A 174 -23.13 7.40 5.94
N VAL A 175 -23.36 6.74 7.08
CA VAL A 175 -23.57 5.29 7.18
C VAL A 175 -24.97 5.05 7.69
N THR A 176 -25.74 4.20 7.02
CA THR A 176 -27.06 3.78 7.48
C THR A 176 -27.17 2.25 7.46
N THR A 177 -27.98 1.72 8.35
CA THR A 177 -28.21 0.28 8.52
C THR A 177 -29.70 -0.02 8.41
N PRO A 178 -30.28 -0.07 7.19
CA PRO A 178 -31.71 -0.27 6.99
C PRO A 178 -32.24 -1.58 7.58
N THR A 179 -31.42 -2.60 7.63
CA THR A 179 -31.71 -3.89 8.30
C THR A 179 -30.46 -4.36 9.05
N SER A 180 -30.59 -5.36 9.90
CA SER A 180 -29.46 -5.97 10.61
C SER A 180 -28.41 -6.61 9.68
N SER A 181 -28.70 -6.79 8.39
CA SER A 181 -27.76 -7.36 7.41
C SER A 181 -27.40 -6.42 6.26
N THR A 182 -27.86 -5.17 6.29
CA THR A 182 -27.63 -4.22 5.19
C THR A 182 -26.96 -2.97 5.71
N ILE A 183 -25.85 -2.59 5.08
CA ILE A 183 -25.12 -1.36 5.33
C ILE A 183 -25.11 -0.53 4.06
N MET A 184 -25.47 0.74 4.15
CA MET A 184 -25.40 1.69 3.05
C MET A 184 -24.42 2.80 3.42
N LEU A 185 -23.41 2.98 2.56
CA LEU A 185 -22.41 4.04 2.66
C LEU A 185 -22.74 5.12 1.63
N GLN A 186 -23.06 6.31 2.09
CA GLN A 186 -23.20 7.49 1.23
C GLN A 186 -21.85 8.19 1.14
N LEU A 187 -21.35 8.42 -0.08
CA LEU A 187 -20.05 9.01 -0.34
C LEU A 187 -20.20 10.45 -0.88
N ASN A 188 -19.20 11.28 -0.62
CA ASN A 188 -19.09 12.61 -1.21
C ASN A 188 -18.83 12.62 -2.72
N GLY A 189 -18.43 11.47 -3.29
CA GLY A 189 -18.18 11.22 -4.72
C GLY A 189 -17.93 9.74 -4.98
N ARG A 190 -17.78 9.36 -6.23
CA ARG A 190 -17.31 7.99 -6.58
C ARG A 190 -15.90 7.80 -6.06
N TYR A 191 -15.66 6.72 -5.31
CA TYR A 191 -14.37 6.48 -4.68
C TYR A 191 -14.07 4.99 -4.50
N ALA A 192 -13.40 4.38 -5.47
CA ALA A 192 -13.11 2.96 -5.50
C ALA A 192 -12.04 2.50 -4.46
N PRO A 193 -11.02 3.31 -4.08
CA PRO A 193 -10.06 2.91 -3.04
C PRO A 193 -10.70 2.53 -1.71
N LEU A 194 -11.90 3.06 -1.41
CA LEU A 194 -12.64 2.69 -0.21
C LEU A 194 -12.85 1.17 -0.06
N LEU A 195 -12.98 0.42 -1.17
CA LEU A 195 -13.17 -1.04 -1.10
C LEU A 195 -11.99 -1.75 -0.45
N ALA A 196 -10.75 -1.30 -0.69
CA ALA A 196 -9.57 -1.83 -0.01
C ALA A 196 -9.52 -1.38 1.46
N ALA A 197 -9.87 -0.13 1.76
CA ALA A 197 -9.93 0.39 3.12
C ALA A 197 -10.97 -0.33 4.00
N LEU A 198 -12.05 -0.84 3.39
CA LEU A 198 -13.07 -1.64 4.10
C LEU A 198 -12.62 -3.08 4.44
N ALA A 199 -11.37 -3.44 4.16
CA ALA A 199 -10.71 -4.61 4.75
C ALA A 199 -10.33 -4.39 6.23
N VAL A 200 -10.49 -3.16 6.76
CA VAL A 200 -10.30 -2.89 8.18
C VAL A 200 -11.20 -3.79 9.03
N PRO A 201 -10.64 -4.42 10.09
CA PRO A 201 -11.40 -5.29 10.97
C PRO A 201 -12.62 -4.61 11.62
N ILE A 202 -13.74 -5.33 11.66
CA ILE A 202 -14.94 -4.88 12.36
C ILE A 202 -14.77 -5.13 13.86
N LEU A 203 -15.26 -4.18 14.68
CA LEU A 203 -15.10 -4.15 16.13
C LEU A 203 -16.38 -4.60 16.85
N PRO A 204 -16.28 -5.37 17.95
CA PRO A 204 -17.43 -5.89 18.68
C PRO A 204 -18.12 -4.78 19.49
N ARG A 205 -19.18 -4.17 18.94
CA ARG A 205 -19.95 -3.11 19.57
C ARG A 205 -20.44 -3.50 20.97
N HIS A 206 -20.96 -4.73 21.14
CA HIS A 206 -21.52 -5.21 22.41
C HIS A 206 -20.51 -5.18 23.58
N VAL A 207 -19.20 -5.16 23.29
CA VAL A 207 -18.15 -5.08 24.30
C VAL A 207 -17.56 -3.67 24.41
N LEU A 208 -17.48 -2.93 23.30
CA LEU A 208 -16.70 -1.69 23.19
C LEU A 208 -17.55 -0.41 23.27
N GLU A 209 -18.86 -0.50 23.11
CA GLU A 209 -19.75 0.66 23.11
C GLU A 209 -19.65 1.44 24.45
N GLY A 210 -19.46 2.76 24.34
CA GLY A 210 -19.30 3.64 25.50
C GLY A 210 -17.92 3.60 26.16
N ARG A 211 -16.94 2.90 25.57
CA ARG A 211 -15.56 2.82 26.07
C ARG A 211 -14.60 3.58 25.14
N ASP A 212 -13.50 4.05 25.71
CA ASP A 212 -12.38 4.57 24.91
C ASP A 212 -11.57 3.40 24.35
N ILE A 213 -11.79 3.08 23.08
CA ILE A 213 -11.12 1.97 22.41
C ILE A 213 -9.60 2.17 22.23
N GLY A 214 -9.12 3.40 22.35
CA GLY A 214 -7.69 3.72 22.25
C GLY A 214 -6.87 3.31 23.46
N SER A 215 -7.49 3.12 24.64
CA SER A 215 -6.81 2.90 25.92
C SER A 215 -7.16 1.60 26.64
N LEU A 216 -7.90 0.68 26.01
CA LEU A 216 -8.43 -0.52 26.66
C LEU A 216 -7.42 -1.67 26.74
N ASN A 217 -7.44 -2.40 27.89
CA ASN A 217 -6.80 -3.71 28.04
C ASN A 217 -7.54 -4.83 27.27
N PHE A 218 -8.65 -4.50 26.58
CA PHE A 218 -9.39 -5.43 25.75
C PHE A 218 -8.49 -6.09 24.68
N TRP A 219 -7.51 -5.35 24.18
CA TRP A 219 -6.62 -5.81 23.12
C TRP A 219 -5.60 -6.86 23.57
N ASP A 220 -5.53 -7.14 24.86
CA ASP A 220 -4.74 -8.26 25.40
C ASP A 220 -5.44 -9.60 25.18
N LEU A 221 -6.79 -9.62 25.26
CA LEU A 221 -7.63 -10.79 25.05
C LEU A 221 -8.85 -10.42 24.16
N PRO A 222 -8.63 -10.10 22.92
CA PRO A 222 -9.67 -9.55 22.05
C PRO A 222 -10.69 -10.61 21.64
N ILE A 223 -11.93 -10.15 21.45
CA ILE A 223 -13.00 -10.88 20.80
C ILE A 223 -13.08 -10.43 19.35
N GLY A 224 -12.88 -11.33 18.40
CA GLY A 224 -12.94 -11.07 16.97
C GLY A 224 -14.02 -11.88 16.25
N SER A 225 -13.94 -11.87 14.93
CA SER A 225 -14.87 -12.59 14.02
C SER A 225 -14.12 -13.37 12.94
N GLY A 226 -12.79 -13.46 13.05
CA GLY A 226 -11.92 -14.16 12.10
C GLY A 226 -11.95 -15.68 12.23
N PRO A 227 -11.15 -16.39 11.41
CA PRO A 227 -11.13 -17.85 11.37
C PRO A 227 -10.63 -18.52 12.65
N PHE A 228 -9.83 -17.82 13.43
CA PHE A 228 -9.32 -18.31 14.71
C PHE A 228 -9.62 -17.31 15.81
N LYS A 229 -9.79 -17.82 17.03
CA LYS A 229 -9.99 -17.03 18.24
C LYS A 229 -8.82 -17.19 19.19
N LEU A 230 -8.50 -16.13 19.95
CA LEU A 230 -7.46 -16.20 20.96
C LEU A 230 -7.85 -17.23 22.03
N GLU A 231 -6.99 -18.22 22.25
CA GLU A 231 -7.12 -19.24 23.27
C GLU A 231 -6.27 -18.89 24.49
N GLU A 232 -5.00 -18.54 24.25
CA GLU A 232 -4.02 -18.24 25.31
C GLU A 232 -2.94 -17.28 24.81
N ARG A 233 -2.48 -16.43 25.68
CA ARG A 233 -1.31 -15.59 25.50
C ARG A 233 -0.30 -15.90 26.58
N GLN A 234 0.88 -16.38 26.18
CA GLN A 234 2.01 -16.70 27.05
C GLN A 234 3.10 -15.63 26.81
N PRO A 235 3.21 -14.56 27.64
CA PRO A 235 4.13 -13.47 27.41
C PRO A 235 5.57 -13.94 27.22
N GLY A 236 6.26 -13.46 26.20
CA GLY A 236 7.62 -13.84 25.85
C GLY A 236 7.76 -15.28 25.30
N GLN A 237 6.69 -16.03 25.08
CA GLN A 237 6.74 -17.42 24.62
C GLN A 237 5.87 -17.67 23.38
N ALA A 238 4.55 -17.46 23.49
CA ALA A 238 3.64 -17.77 22.39
C ALA A 238 2.29 -17.05 22.49
N ILE A 239 1.62 -16.93 21.35
CA ILE A 239 0.20 -16.59 21.22
C ILE A 239 -0.49 -17.78 20.56
N ILE A 240 -1.45 -18.36 21.23
CA ILE A 240 -2.15 -19.56 20.79
C ILE A 240 -3.57 -19.21 20.39
N LEU A 241 -3.90 -19.54 19.14
CA LEU A 241 -5.23 -19.35 18.57
C LEU A 241 -5.89 -20.73 18.35
N SER A 242 -7.15 -20.85 18.72
CA SER A 242 -7.96 -22.04 18.44
C SER A 242 -8.96 -21.77 17.33
N ARG A 243 -9.32 -22.82 16.62
CA ARG A 243 -10.29 -22.78 15.53
C ARG A 243 -11.63 -22.18 15.97
N PHE A 244 -12.15 -21.25 15.17
CA PHE A 244 -13.52 -20.78 15.31
C PHE A 244 -14.45 -21.55 14.35
N ALA A 245 -15.24 -22.49 14.90
CA ALA A 245 -16.13 -23.33 14.08
C ALA A 245 -17.27 -22.53 13.41
N GLY A 246 -17.62 -21.35 13.97
CA GLY A 246 -18.64 -20.45 13.44
C GLY A 246 -18.15 -19.53 12.34
N PHE A 247 -16.89 -19.69 11.87
CA PHE A 247 -16.36 -18.82 10.82
C PHE A 247 -17.13 -18.95 9.51
N THR A 248 -17.53 -17.82 8.96
CA THR A 248 -18.58 -17.75 7.93
C THR A 248 -18.17 -18.27 6.55
N ARG A 249 -16.92 -18.12 6.13
CA ARG A 249 -16.47 -18.60 4.80
C ARG A 249 -16.35 -20.12 4.76
N SER A 250 -15.66 -20.69 5.72
CA SER A 250 -15.60 -22.13 6.01
C SER A 250 -14.94 -22.34 7.36
N ALA A 251 -15.40 -23.32 8.15
CA ALA A 251 -14.71 -23.66 9.39
C ALA A 251 -13.26 -24.06 9.10
N PRO A 252 -12.25 -23.47 9.79
CA PRO A 252 -10.86 -23.81 9.58
C PRO A 252 -10.57 -25.29 9.74
N LEU A 253 -9.65 -25.82 8.97
CA LEU A 253 -9.29 -27.26 9.01
C LEU A 253 -8.30 -27.55 10.14
N LEU A 254 -7.39 -26.63 10.44
CA LEU A 254 -6.48 -26.71 11.58
C LEU A 254 -7.25 -26.55 12.90
N ASP A 255 -6.81 -27.23 13.95
CA ASP A 255 -7.39 -27.06 15.30
C ASP A 255 -6.83 -25.80 15.97
N ARG A 256 -5.53 -25.53 15.79
CA ARG A 256 -4.82 -24.40 16.40
C ARG A 256 -3.79 -23.80 15.46
N VAL A 257 -3.52 -22.52 15.68
CA VAL A 257 -2.33 -21.81 15.18
C VAL A 257 -1.60 -21.23 16.38
N ALA A 258 -0.31 -21.57 16.54
CA ALA A 258 0.52 -21.06 17.60
C ALA A 258 1.62 -20.18 17.00
N PHE A 259 1.64 -18.91 17.36
CA PHE A 259 2.74 -17.97 17.06
C PHE A 259 3.77 -18.08 18.16
N VAL A 260 4.92 -18.68 17.85
CA VAL A 260 5.99 -18.96 18.81
C VAL A 260 7.07 -17.89 18.71
N ILE A 261 7.39 -17.28 19.85
CA ILE A 261 8.42 -16.23 19.91
C ILE A 261 9.80 -16.89 19.88
N ALA A 262 10.49 -16.71 18.77
CA ALA A 262 11.85 -17.23 18.55
C ALA A 262 12.73 -16.13 17.90
N PRO A 263 13.32 -15.23 18.72
CA PRO A 263 14.11 -14.10 18.20
C PRO A 263 15.30 -14.54 17.37
N ASP A 264 16.03 -15.57 17.80
CA ASP A 264 17.19 -16.09 17.08
C ASP A 264 16.74 -16.93 15.86
N PRO A 265 17.08 -16.50 14.62
CA PRO A 265 16.68 -17.22 13.42
C PRO A 265 17.39 -18.56 13.22
N GLY A 266 18.59 -18.77 13.80
CA GLY A 266 19.28 -20.06 13.78
C GLY A 266 18.58 -21.09 14.66
N VAL A 267 18.10 -20.68 15.84
CA VAL A 267 17.24 -21.51 16.70
C VAL A 267 15.93 -21.85 15.99
N ALA A 268 15.35 -20.87 15.29
CA ALA A 268 14.12 -21.10 14.53
C ALA A 268 14.32 -22.10 13.38
N LEU A 269 15.42 -22.00 12.63
CA LEU A 269 15.75 -22.98 11.58
C LEU A 269 15.92 -24.40 12.14
N LYS A 270 16.61 -24.53 13.29
CA LYS A 270 16.71 -25.83 13.96
C LYS A 270 15.34 -26.37 14.36
N ALA A 271 14.49 -25.53 14.95
CA ALA A 271 13.13 -25.90 15.36
C ALA A 271 12.24 -26.32 14.16
N LEU A 272 12.43 -25.72 12.97
CA LEU A 272 11.81 -26.17 11.71
C LEU A 272 12.28 -27.58 11.34
N GLY A 273 13.60 -27.83 11.35
CA GLY A 273 14.17 -29.14 11.05
C GLY A 273 13.74 -30.23 12.03
N ASP A 274 13.51 -29.88 13.29
CA ASP A 274 13.01 -30.79 14.34
C ASP A 274 11.45 -30.93 14.31
N GLY A 275 10.74 -30.20 13.43
CA GLY A 275 9.27 -30.21 13.34
C GLY A 275 8.55 -29.52 14.51
N GLN A 276 9.25 -28.73 15.31
CA GLN A 276 8.69 -27.91 16.40
C GLN A 276 8.05 -26.63 15.88
N LEU A 277 8.63 -26.07 14.83
CA LEU A 277 8.03 -25.02 14.01
C LEU A 277 7.65 -25.60 12.64
N LEU A 278 6.59 -25.10 12.05
CA LEU A 278 6.13 -25.52 10.73
C LEU A 278 6.24 -24.38 9.68
N LEU A 279 6.34 -23.13 10.13
CA LEU A 279 6.52 -21.96 9.27
C LEU A 279 7.41 -20.94 9.95
N ALA A 280 8.38 -20.40 9.23
CA ALA A 280 9.21 -19.28 9.69
C ALA A 280 9.68 -18.41 8.53
N GLU A 281 9.60 -17.09 8.72
CA GLU A 281 10.39 -16.14 7.95
C GLU A 281 11.81 -16.16 8.49
N LEU A 282 12.79 -16.25 7.59
CA LEU A 282 14.20 -16.39 7.92
C LEU A 282 15.03 -15.33 7.17
N PRO A 283 16.14 -14.83 7.74
CA PRO A 283 17.02 -13.95 7.01
C PRO A 283 17.72 -14.69 5.86
N TRP A 284 18.06 -13.98 4.81
CA TRP A 284 18.76 -14.51 3.63
C TRP A 284 20.02 -15.30 3.95
N ALA A 285 20.74 -14.93 5.00
CA ALA A 285 21.94 -15.64 5.45
C ALA A 285 21.69 -17.13 5.79
N LEU A 286 20.44 -17.49 6.11
CA LEU A 286 20.05 -18.87 6.43
C LEU A 286 19.34 -19.60 5.29
N GLN A 287 19.06 -18.95 4.16
CA GLN A 287 18.29 -19.56 3.07
C GLN A 287 18.93 -20.84 2.54
N SER A 288 20.25 -20.84 2.30
CA SER A 288 20.97 -22.05 1.85
C SER A 288 20.91 -23.18 2.86
N SER A 289 20.99 -22.87 4.15
CA SER A 289 20.87 -23.86 5.23
C SER A 289 19.45 -24.39 5.34
N ALA A 290 18.45 -23.54 5.18
CA ALA A 290 17.04 -23.94 5.15
C ALA A 290 16.75 -24.83 3.94
N ALA A 291 17.25 -24.50 2.75
CA ALA A 291 17.10 -25.30 1.54
C ALA A 291 17.79 -26.68 1.63
N ALA A 292 18.85 -26.79 2.43
CA ALA A 292 19.53 -28.04 2.70
C ALA A 292 18.85 -28.89 3.81
N THR A 293 17.87 -28.34 4.52
CA THR A 293 17.14 -29.04 5.59
C THR A 293 16.03 -29.90 4.98
N PRO A 294 16.04 -31.22 5.15
CA PRO A 294 14.99 -32.10 4.61
C PRO A 294 13.62 -31.77 5.17
N GLY A 295 12.57 -31.91 4.34
CA GLY A 295 11.18 -31.70 4.77
C GLY A 295 10.75 -30.22 4.82
N LEU A 296 11.54 -29.31 4.24
CA LEU A 296 11.19 -27.90 4.11
C LEU A 296 10.98 -27.50 2.64
N GLN A 297 9.92 -26.76 2.40
CA GLN A 297 9.69 -25.95 1.20
C GLN A 297 10.23 -24.56 1.47
N ILE A 298 11.03 -24.05 0.54
CA ILE A 298 11.60 -22.70 0.64
C ILE A 298 10.98 -21.85 -0.45
N GLY A 299 10.50 -20.69 -0.07
CA GLY A 299 10.01 -19.66 -0.98
C GLY A 299 10.47 -18.28 -0.54
N ASP A 300 10.11 -17.31 -1.31
CA ASP A 300 10.22 -15.90 -0.97
C ASP A 300 9.03 -15.15 -1.56
N TYR A 301 8.65 -14.05 -0.93
CA TYR A 301 7.56 -13.21 -1.38
C TYR A 301 8.02 -11.74 -1.39
N PRO A 302 7.41 -10.91 -2.26
CA PRO A 302 7.69 -9.48 -2.28
C PRO A 302 7.19 -8.83 -1.00
N GLU A 303 7.97 -7.92 -0.43
CA GLU A 303 7.50 -7.04 0.63
C GLU A 303 6.54 -6.00 0.04
N ASN A 304 5.55 -5.56 0.80
CA ASN A 304 4.60 -4.57 0.31
C ASN A 304 5.22 -3.15 0.35
N GLY A 305 6.16 -2.90 -0.55
CA GLY A 305 6.89 -1.63 -0.62
C GLY A 305 7.85 -1.56 -1.81
N TYR A 306 8.62 -0.48 -1.89
CA TYR A 306 9.67 -0.35 -2.91
C TYR A 306 10.67 0.75 -2.56
N TYR A 307 11.86 0.62 -3.15
CA TYR A 307 12.93 1.63 -3.12
C TYR A 307 12.94 2.41 -4.44
N PHE A 308 13.26 3.70 -4.36
CA PHE A 308 13.25 4.59 -5.51
C PHE A 308 14.37 5.62 -5.47
N LEU A 309 14.79 6.08 -6.63
CA LEU A 309 15.55 7.32 -6.81
C LEU A 309 14.55 8.42 -7.16
N GLY A 310 14.33 9.36 -6.23
CA GLY A 310 13.45 10.50 -6.41
C GLY A 310 14.21 11.75 -6.86
N PHE A 311 13.62 12.51 -7.77
CA PHE A 311 14.15 13.75 -8.30
C PHE A 311 13.42 14.95 -7.72
N ASN A 312 14.12 15.97 -7.22
CA ASN A 312 13.45 17.22 -6.88
C ASN A 312 13.09 17.98 -8.17
N LEU A 313 11.78 18.09 -8.40
CA LEU A 313 11.24 18.69 -9.63
C LEU A 313 10.95 20.19 -9.50
N ARG A 314 11.26 20.77 -8.34
CA ARG A 314 11.05 22.20 -8.09
C ARG A 314 12.06 23.03 -8.85
N GLU A 315 11.65 24.25 -9.19
CA GLU A 315 12.54 25.21 -9.88
C GLU A 315 13.85 25.42 -9.09
N GLY A 316 14.96 25.53 -9.81
CA GLY A 316 16.29 25.70 -9.25
C GLY A 316 17.08 24.40 -9.04
N HIS A 317 16.44 23.23 -9.12
CA HIS A 317 17.11 21.93 -9.03
C HIS A 317 17.46 21.38 -10.42
N PRO A 318 18.64 20.77 -10.61
CA PRO A 318 19.09 20.30 -11.94
C PRO A 318 18.10 19.34 -12.60
N PHE A 319 17.58 18.39 -11.84
CA PHE A 319 16.67 17.36 -12.34
C PHE A 319 15.20 17.80 -12.46
N ALA A 320 14.89 19.09 -12.29
CA ALA A 320 13.62 19.65 -12.76
C ALA A 320 13.52 19.55 -14.31
N ASP A 321 14.67 19.55 -15.02
CA ASP A 321 14.76 19.30 -16.46
C ASP A 321 14.51 17.82 -16.77
N LEU A 322 13.43 17.51 -17.53
CA LEU A 322 13.07 16.15 -17.91
C LEU A 322 14.17 15.43 -18.69
N ALA A 323 14.90 16.16 -19.55
CA ALA A 323 15.98 15.57 -20.34
C ALA A 323 17.08 14.97 -19.45
N LEU A 324 17.39 15.61 -18.31
CA LEU A 324 18.39 15.08 -17.37
C LEU A 324 17.89 13.79 -16.71
N ARG A 325 16.61 13.74 -16.35
CA ARG A 325 16.01 12.51 -15.77
C ARG A 325 16.01 11.36 -16.78
N GLN A 326 15.61 11.66 -18.03
CA GLN A 326 15.60 10.67 -19.11
C GLN A 326 17.00 10.14 -19.44
N ALA A 327 18.00 11.02 -19.46
CA ALA A 327 19.38 10.64 -19.68
C ALA A 327 19.91 9.75 -18.55
N LEU A 328 19.66 10.13 -17.29
CA LEU A 328 20.08 9.30 -16.14
C LEU A 328 19.35 7.95 -16.11
N ALA A 329 18.05 7.92 -16.38
CA ALA A 329 17.28 6.68 -16.44
C ALA A 329 17.82 5.72 -17.52
N LYS A 330 18.23 6.23 -18.69
CA LYS A 330 18.86 5.42 -19.74
C LYS A 330 20.26 4.93 -19.37
N ALA A 331 20.99 5.66 -18.54
CA ALA A 331 22.34 5.29 -18.11
C ALA A 331 22.35 4.20 -17.04
N ILE A 332 21.24 3.99 -16.34
CA ILE A 332 21.13 3.02 -15.25
C ILE A 332 20.56 1.69 -15.77
N ASP A 333 21.34 0.62 -15.66
CA ASP A 333 20.88 -0.76 -15.77
C ASP A 333 20.28 -1.16 -14.41
N VAL A 334 18.97 -1.01 -14.24
CA VAL A 334 18.29 -1.24 -12.96
C VAL A 334 18.42 -2.69 -12.51
N PRO A 335 18.17 -3.72 -13.33
CA PRO A 335 18.35 -5.12 -12.89
C PRO A 335 19.75 -5.42 -12.38
N ARG A 336 20.79 -4.98 -13.11
CA ARG A 336 22.18 -5.19 -12.71
C ARG A 336 22.57 -4.40 -11.46
N LEU A 337 22.04 -3.19 -11.32
CA LEU A 337 22.23 -2.38 -10.12
C LEU A 337 21.63 -3.07 -8.89
N VAL A 338 20.40 -3.56 -9.02
CA VAL A 338 19.66 -4.23 -7.94
C VAL A 338 20.36 -5.53 -7.54
N GLU A 339 20.69 -6.38 -8.51
CA GLU A 339 21.43 -7.62 -8.25
C GLU A 339 22.72 -7.35 -7.47
N ALA A 340 23.49 -6.37 -7.89
CA ALA A 340 24.76 -6.04 -7.26
C ALA A 340 24.64 -5.34 -5.89
N ALA A 341 23.60 -4.53 -5.67
CA ALA A 341 23.36 -3.84 -4.40
C ALA A 341 22.72 -4.77 -3.36
N THR A 342 21.76 -5.58 -3.78
CA THR A 342 20.97 -6.43 -2.90
C THR A 342 21.46 -7.88 -2.82
N LYS A 343 22.44 -8.25 -3.67
CA LYS A 343 22.97 -9.65 -3.77
C LYS A 343 21.85 -10.66 -4.10
N GLY A 344 20.93 -10.29 -5.00
CA GLY A 344 19.80 -11.11 -5.41
C GLY A 344 18.60 -11.09 -4.44
N GLN A 345 18.64 -10.25 -3.41
CA GLN A 345 17.56 -10.16 -2.40
C GLN A 345 16.48 -9.14 -2.79
N GLY A 346 16.64 -8.42 -3.88
CA GLY A 346 15.68 -7.45 -4.41
C GLY A 346 15.04 -7.93 -5.71
N ILE A 347 13.79 -7.51 -5.94
CA ILE A 347 13.08 -7.66 -7.20
C ILE A 347 13.16 -6.32 -7.93
N PRO A 348 13.78 -6.24 -9.11
CA PRO A 348 13.82 -4.99 -9.88
C PRO A 348 12.41 -4.50 -10.23
N MET A 349 12.13 -3.21 -9.99
CA MET A 349 10.82 -2.59 -10.16
C MET A 349 10.82 -1.60 -11.32
N SER A 350 9.71 -1.53 -12.05
CA SER A 350 9.44 -0.52 -13.09
C SER A 350 8.30 0.44 -12.73
N SER A 351 7.57 0.14 -11.67
CA SER A 351 6.46 0.95 -11.15
C SER A 351 6.31 0.71 -9.64
N SER A 352 5.38 1.40 -9.02
CA SER A 352 4.99 1.24 -7.62
C SER A 352 4.18 -0.02 -7.33
N ALA A 353 3.57 -0.62 -8.35
CA ALA A 353 2.74 -1.80 -8.18
C ALA A 353 3.59 -3.03 -7.91
N LEU A 354 3.23 -3.76 -6.85
CA LEU A 354 3.91 -4.99 -6.47
C LEU A 354 3.85 -6.05 -7.55
N PRO A 355 4.94 -6.78 -7.79
CA PRO A 355 4.94 -7.92 -8.70
C PRO A 355 3.88 -8.95 -8.32
N GLY A 356 3.08 -9.38 -9.30
CA GLY A 356 1.99 -10.33 -9.10
C GLY A 356 0.71 -9.75 -8.48
N SER A 357 0.68 -8.46 -8.13
CA SER A 357 -0.55 -7.79 -7.69
C SER A 357 -1.49 -7.52 -8.87
N TRP A 358 -2.74 -7.18 -8.56
CA TRP A 358 -3.77 -6.92 -9.58
C TRP A 358 -3.48 -5.73 -10.50
N ALA A 359 -2.61 -4.81 -10.08
CA ALA A 359 -2.23 -3.62 -10.85
C ALA A 359 -0.83 -3.73 -11.47
N ASP A 360 -0.16 -4.87 -11.30
CA ASP A 360 1.16 -5.11 -11.87
C ASP A 360 1.18 -4.90 -13.39
N LEU A 361 2.19 -4.17 -13.86
CA LEU A 361 2.43 -3.97 -15.29
C LEU A 361 2.95 -5.24 -15.97
N ALA A 362 3.49 -6.19 -15.21
CA ALA A 362 4.21 -7.37 -15.71
C ALA A 362 5.33 -7.02 -16.70
N GLN A 363 5.88 -5.82 -16.61
CA GLN A 363 6.99 -5.33 -17.43
C GLN A 363 8.19 -5.08 -16.55
N PRO A 364 9.26 -5.89 -16.68
CA PRO A 364 10.50 -5.62 -15.95
C PRO A 364 11.14 -4.32 -16.46
N PRO A 365 12.00 -3.68 -15.66
CA PRO A 365 12.84 -2.60 -16.13
C PRO A 365 13.71 -3.06 -17.32
N ALA A 366 14.19 -2.10 -18.13
CA ALA A 366 15.14 -2.41 -19.19
C ALA A 366 16.40 -3.10 -18.63
N ASP A 367 16.85 -4.14 -19.30
CA ASP A 367 17.94 -5.03 -18.85
C ASP A 367 19.34 -4.58 -19.30
N SER A 368 19.47 -3.38 -19.87
CA SER A 368 20.74 -2.81 -20.31
C SER A 368 20.70 -1.28 -20.31
N ALA A 369 21.86 -0.69 -19.98
CA ALA A 369 22.05 0.75 -20.09
C ALA A 369 22.25 1.16 -21.56
N ASP A 370 21.64 2.29 -21.95
CA ASP A 370 21.80 2.96 -23.25
C ASP A 370 22.61 4.25 -23.07
N LEU A 371 23.93 4.13 -22.92
CA LEU A 371 24.81 5.26 -22.66
C LEU A 371 24.89 6.22 -23.83
N ASP A 372 24.81 5.74 -25.07
CA ASP A 372 24.87 6.61 -26.25
C ASP A 372 23.56 7.38 -26.42
N GLY A 373 22.42 6.73 -26.21
CA GLY A 373 21.14 7.43 -26.16
C GLY A 373 21.06 8.46 -25.01
N ALA A 374 21.63 8.14 -23.85
CA ALA A 374 21.70 9.07 -22.72
C ALA A 374 22.54 10.32 -23.08
N ARG A 375 23.71 10.14 -23.68
CA ARG A 375 24.57 11.23 -24.14
C ARG A 375 23.90 12.09 -25.20
N ALA A 376 23.23 11.46 -26.17
CA ALA A 376 22.49 12.16 -27.21
C ALA A 376 21.38 13.06 -26.65
N ILE A 377 20.67 12.60 -25.61
CA ILE A 377 19.65 13.41 -24.92
C ILE A 377 20.30 14.64 -24.28
N LEU A 378 21.43 14.47 -23.58
CA LEU A 378 22.15 15.58 -22.94
C LEU A 378 22.67 16.59 -23.96
N ASP A 379 23.23 16.11 -25.10
CA ASP A 379 23.71 16.97 -26.18
C ASP A 379 22.54 17.77 -26.78
N ALA A 380 21.39 17.13 -27.05
CA ALA A 380 20.20 17.81 -27.55
C ALA A 380 19.61 18.84 -26.57
N ALA A 381 19.78 18.62 -25.27
CA ALA A 381 19.38 19.56 -24.22
C ALA A 381 20.41 20.69 -23.99
N GLY A 382 21.49 20.73 -24.77
CA GLY A 382 22.52 21.78 -24.69
C GLY A 382 23.57 21.58 -23.58
N TRP A 383 23.59 20.42 -22.94
CA TRP A 383 24.61 20.05 -21.97
C TRP A 383 25.86 19.53 -22.68
N ALA A 384 26.77 20.43 -23.05
CA ALA A 384 28.01 20.07 -23.75
C ALA A 384 29.05 19.50 -22.81
N LEU A 385 29.88 18.57 -23.31
CA LEU A 385 31.07 18.10 -22.62
C LEU A 385 32.28 18.88 -23.19
N PRO A 386 32.86 19.85 -22.47
CA PRO A 386 34.00 20.61 -22.97
C PRO A 386 35.20 19.70 -23.22
N PRO A 387 36.12 20.11 -24.13
CA PRO A 387 37.40 19.42 -24.28
C PRO A 387 38.10 19.30 -22.91
N ASP A 388 38.69 18.16 -22.63
CA ASP A 388 39.41 17.84 -21.38
C ASP A 388 38.57 17.89 -20.08
N ALA A 389 37.25 18.09 -20.16
CA ALA A 389 36.35 18.00 -19.02
C ALA A 389 35.71 16.61 -18.90
N THR A 390 35.45 16.18 -17.67
CA THR A 390 34.70 14.95 -17.37
C THR A 390 33.23 15.23 -17.06
N ILE A 391 32.87 16.49 -16.83
CA ILE A 391 31.53 16.91 -16.41
C ILE A 391 30.98 17.89 -17.45
N ARG A 392 29.73 17.66 -17.82
CA ARG A 392 28.98 18.49 -18.78
C ARG A 392 28.64 19.86 -18.21
N GLN A 393 28.51 20.84 -19.12
CA GLN A 393 28.17 22.20 -18.76
C GLN A 393 27.11 22.79 -19.71
N ARG A 394 26.29 23.68 -19.20
CA ARG A 394 25.34 24.50 -19.97
C ARG A 394 25.32 25.92 -19.38
N ASP A 395 25.50 26.93 -20.22
CA ASP A 395 25.52 28.35 -19.82
C ASP A 395 26.52 28.68 -18.68
N GLY A 396 27.66 28.00 -18.67
CA GLY A 396 28.68 28.13 -17.63
C GLY A 396 28.39 27.39 -16.32
N ILE A 397 27.28 26.69 -16.22
CA ILE A 397 26.91 25.90 -15.05
C ILE A 397 27.35 24.46 -15.26
N THR A 398 28.13 23.92 -14.33
CA THR A 398 28.56 22.51 -14.32
C THR A 398 27.44 21.63 -13.82
N LEU A 399 27.23 20.47 -14.48
CA LEU A 399 26.15 19.53 -14.14
C LEU A 399 26.53 18.68 -12.93
N THR A 400 26.19 19.17 -11.76
CA THR A 400 26.44 18.52 -10.47
C THR A 400 25.15 18.40 -9.66
N ALA A 401 25.03 17.36 -8.84
CA ALA A 401 23.89 17.15 -7.94
C ALA A 401 24.31 16.38 -6.70
N THR A 402 23.55 16.51 -5.61
CA THR A 402 23.72 15.73 -4.38
C THR A 402 22.66 14.66 -4.27
N LEU A 403 23.08 13.41 -4.00
CA LEU A 403 22.20 12.27 -3.73
C LEU A 403 22.25 11.91 -2.25
N PHE A 404 21.16 12.22 -1.52
CA PHE A 404 21.00 11.80 -0.13
C PHE A 404 20.53 10.36 -0.03
N VAL A 405 21.12 9.60 0.89
CA VAL A 405 20.77 8.20 1.15
C VAL A 405 20.96 7.86 2.62
N ARG A 406 20.12 6.96 3.17
CA ARG A 406 20.31 6.43 4.54
C ARG A 406 21.65 5.72 4.65
N GLY A 407 22.46 6.13 5.63
CA GLY A 407 23.80 5.59 5.86
C GLY A 407 23.81 4.26 6.61
N ASP A 408 22.71 3.88 7.27
CA ASP A 408 22.54 2.65 8.04
C ASP A 408 22.13 1.43 7.18
N ASP A 409 21.79 1.62 5.91
CA ASP A 409 21.52 0.55 4.94
C ASP A 409 22.62 0.47 3.88
N GLU A 410 23.53 -0.52 4.02
CA GLU A 410 24.63 -0.73 3.08
C GLU A 410 24.16 -0.99 1.63
N ARG A 411 22.99 -1.59 1.42
CA ARG A 411 22.42 -1.86 0.09
C ARG A 411 22.05 -0.55 -0.61
N ARG A 412 21.40 0.38 0.11
CA ARG A 412 21.06 1.70 -0.42
C ARG A 412 22.33 2.51 -0.75
N VAL A 413 23.33 2.48 0.12
CA VAL A 413 24.61 3.17 -0.13
C VAL A 413 25.33 2.58 -1.35
N ALA A 414 25.31 1.25 -1.50
CA ALA A 414 25.89 0.59 -2.67
C ALA A 414 25.13 0.94 -3.96
N ALA A 415 23.80 1.00 -3.92
CA ALA A 415 22.98 1.42 -5.05
C ALA A 415 23.25 2.89 -5.41
N ALA A 416 23.30 3.80 -4.43
CA ALA A 416 23.58 5.22 -4.65
C ALA A 416 24.93 5.44 -5.34
N ARG A 417 25.98 4.73 -4.92
CA ARG A 417 27.30 4.80 -5.57
C ARG A 417 27.26 4.32 -7.01
N ARG A 418 26.53 3.23 -7.31
CA ARG A 418 26.37 2.74 -8.70
C ARG A 418 25.60 3.71 -9.58
N ILE A 419 24.60 4.39 -9.01
CA ILE A 419 23.88 5.49 -9.69
C ILE A 419 24.86 6.62 -10.03
N ALA A 420 25.72 7.01 -9.09
CA ALA A 420 26.73 8.05 -9.32
C ALA A 420 27.76 7.62 -10.40
N ASP A 421 28.18 6.35 -10.40
CA ASP A 421 29.09 5.80 -11.44
C ASP A 421 28.41 5.83 -12.84
N ALA A 422 27.14 5.44 -12.92
CA ALA A 422 26.35 5.50 -14.14
C ALA A 422 26.22 6.96 -14.65
N ALA A 423 25.93 7.90 -13.76
CA ALA A 423 25.85 9.32 -14.06
C ALA A 423 27.19 9.86 -14.59
N ALA A 424 28.31 9.53 -13.95
CA ALA A 424 29.65 9.93 -14.35
C ALA A 424 29.99 9.43 -15.77
N SER A 425 29.52 8.23 -16.17
CA SER A 425 29.76 7.67 -17.52
C SER A 425 29.14 8.51 -18.65
N ILE A 426 28.16 9.35 -18.33
CA ILE A 426 27.49 10.27 -19.27
C ILE A 426 27.81 11.75 -19.02
N GLY A 427 28.74 12.05 -18.08
CA GLY A 427 29.21 13.39 -17.79
C GLY A 427 28.37 14.15 -16.75
N ILE A 428 27.66 13.46 -15.86
CA ILE A 428 26.95 14.04 -14.71
C ILE A 428 27.73 13.70 -13.44
N GLN A 429 28.05 14.67 -12.61
CA GLN A 429 28.62 14.42 -11.29
C GLN A 429 27.49 14.31 -10.26
N ILE A 430 27.44 13.19 -9.52
CA ILE A 430 26.55 13.00 -8.37
C ILE A 430 27.40 12.73 -7.14
N ASP A 431 27.30 13.64 -6.17
CA ASP A 431 27.96 13.50 -4.86
C ASP A 431 27.01 12.72 -3.93
N VAL A 432 27.43 11.52 -3.52
CA VAL A 432 26.62 10.65 -2.65
C VAL A 432 26.85 11.04 -1.20
N GLU A 433 25.76 11.35 -0.48
CA GLU A 433 25.75 11.76 0.93
C GLU A 433 25.01 10.71 1.78
N PRO A 434 25.72 9.68 2.29
CA PRO A 434 25.15 8.77 3.28
C PRO A 434 24.94 9.51 4.60
N ALA A 435 23.71 9.51 5.12
CA ALA A 435 23.36 10.30 6.29
C ALA A 435 22.45 9.52 7.25
N ASP A 436 22.44 9.95 8.51
CA ASP A 436 21.53 9.42 9.53
C ASP A 436 20.07 9.76 9.20
N PHE A 437 19.20 8.76 9.35
CA PHE A 437 17.80 8.91 8.96
C PHE A 437 17.08 9.99 9.77
N ALA A 438 17.15 9.93 11.08
CA ALA A 438 16.35 10.78 11.96
C ALA A 438 16.78 12.25 11.93
N SER A 439 18.09 12.50 11.89
CA SER A 439 18.65 13.84 11.97
C SER A 439 18.80 14.56 10.61
N VAL A 440 18.95 13.80 9.52
CA VAL A 440 19.21 14.39 8.18
C VAL A 440 18.17 13.96 7.16
N ILE A 441 18.03 12.66 6.91
CA ILE A 441 17.20 12.16 5.80
C ILE A 441 15.74 12.54 5.98
N LEU A 442 15.19 12.39 7.19
CA LEU A 442 13.80 12.72 7.50
C LEU A 442 13.45 14.18 7.13
N SER A 443 14.40 15.10 7.32
CA SER A 443 14.20 16.50 6.95
C SER A 443 14.05 16.73 5.43
N LYS A 444 14.54 15.81 4.59
CA LYS A 444 14.42 15.90 3.12
C LYS A 444 13.01 15.61 2.63
N TYR A 445 12.22 14.89 3.43
CA TYR A 445 10.80 14.61 3.14
C TYR A 445 9.85 15.75 3.56
N ALA A 446 10.37 16.83 4.11
CA ALA A 446 9.60 17.98 4.57
C ALA A 446 10.08 19.29 3.93
N THR A 447 9.26 20.32 3.98
CA THR A 447 9.60 21.68 3.56
C THR A 447 10.87 22.16 4.30
N PRO A 448 11.89 22.74 3.59
CA PRO A 448 11.86 23.19 2.19
C PRO A 448 12.29 22.16 1.13
N TYR A 449 12.31 20.85 1.42
CA TYR A 449 12.71 19.77 0.48
C TYR A 449 14.12 19.99 -0.11
N SER A 450 15.09 20.23 0.77
CA SER A 450 16.47 20.60 0.39
C SER A 450 17.29 19.39 -0.06
N PHE A 451 17.01 18.88 -1.25
CA PHE A 451 17.75 17.81 -1.92
C PHE A 451 17.65 17.98 -3.44
N ASP A 452 18.60 17.46 -4.20
CA ASP A 452 18.50 17.30 -5.65
C ASP A 452 17.98 15.91 -5.98
N LEU A 453 18.57 14.89 -5.34
CA LEU A 453 18.24 13.48 -5.48
C LEU A 453 18.09 12.84 -4.09
N LEU A 454 17.16 11.91 -3.98
CA LEU A 454 16.90 11.15 -2.76
C LEU A 454 16.69 9.66 -3.08
N LEU A 455 17.51 8.77 -2.51
CA LEU A 455 17.25 7.35 -2.53
C LEU A 455 16.42 6.99 -1.30
N GLY A 456 15.13 6.89 -1.52
CA GLY A 456 14.13 6.64 -0.49
C GLY A 456 13.39 5.31 -0.65
N SER A 457 12.46 5.06 0.26
CA SER A 457 11.55 3.92 0.20
C SER A 457 10.17 4.25 0.72
N TRP A 458 9.15 3.59 0.15
CA TRP A 458 7.79 3.59 0.65
C TRP A 458 7.37 2.17 0.95
N SER A 459 6.54 1.97 1.96
CA SER A 459 5.90 0.69 2.22
C SER A 459 4.41 0.88 2.50
N ASN A 460 3.61 -0.06 2.01
CA ASN A 460 2.22 -0.25 2.41
C ASN A 460 2.10 -1.41 3.41
N GLY A 461 3.15 -1.72 4.14
CA GLY A 461 3.26 -2.81 5.10
C GLY A 461 4.28 -2.53 6.18
N MET A 462 4.77 -3.60 6.81
CA MET A 462 5.55 -3.58 8.04
C MET A 462 7.08 -3.73 7.82
N GLY A 463 7.59 -3.39 6.65
CA GLY A 463 9.04 -3.43 6.40
C GLY A 463 9.83 -2.39 7.21
N ASP A 464 11.11 -2.18 6.87
CA ASP A 464 11.93 -1.07 7.37
C ASP A 464 12.04 0.04 6.31
N PRO A 465 10.94 0.70 5.96
CA PRO A 465 10.92 1.81 5.02
C PRO A 465 11.30 3.11 5.71
N ASP A 466 11.55 4.15 4.92
CA ASP A 466 11.63 5.50 5.47
C ASP A 466 10.29 5.92 6.08
N PHE A 467 9.18 5.44 5.46
CA PHE A 467 7.84 5.60 6.01
C PHE A 467 7.00 4.35 5.75
N ALA A 468 6.55 3.71 6.82
CA ALA A 468 5.46 2.75 6.78
C ALA A 468 4.14 3.50 6.75
N ASP A 469 3.25 3.14 5.84
CA ASP A 469 1.85 3.49 5.93
C ASP A 469 1.03 2.24 6.23
N SER A 470 -0.27 2.30 6.15
CA SER A 470 -1.16 1.23 6.57
C SER A 470 -0.91 -0.10 5.84
N SER A 471 -1.39 -1.18 6.46
CA SER A 471 -1.52 -2.51 5.86
C SER A 471 -2.50 -2.58 4.67
N PHE A 472 -3.08 -1.46 4.26
CA PHE A 472 -4.03 -1.39 3.15
C PHE A 472 -3.31 -1.04 1.86
N TYR A 473 -3.46 -1.92 0.88
CA TYR A 473 -2.84 -1.78 -0.42
C TYR A 473 -3.81 -1.14 -1.42
N ASP A 474 -3.48 0.04 -1.89
CA ASP A 474 -4.07 0.62 -3.09
C ASP A 474 -2.98 1.24 -3.97
N PRO A 475 -2.77 0.74 -5.20
CA PRO A 475 -1.65 1.11 -6.05
C PRO A 475 -1.91 2.33 -6.93
N ASP A 476 -2.79 3.25 -6.52
CA ASP A 476 -3.17 4.37 -7.37
C ASP A 476 -2.20 5.56 -7.35
N ASP A 477 -1.19 5.53 -6.48
CA ASP A 477 -0.13 6.55 -6.36
C ASP A 477 -0.59 8.01 -6.20
N PHE A 478 -1.87 8.22 -5.94
CA PHE A 478 -2.45 9.56 -5.85
C PHE A 478 -1.77 10.42 -4.78
N ALA A 479 -1.47 9.82 -3.63
CA ALA A 479 -0.80 10.52 -2.53
C ALA A 479 0.64 10.93 -2.89
N LEU A 480 1.27 10.22 -3.83
CA LEU A 480 2.66 10.42 -4.23
C LEU A 480 2.81 11.44 -5.35
N PHE A 481 1.86 11.45 -6.31
CA PHE A 481 2.08 12.17 -7.56
C PHE A 481 0.97 13.14 -7.96
N HIS A 482 -0.22 13.11 -7.33
CA HIS A 482 -1.26 14.07 -7.69
C HIS A 482 -0.91 15.49 -7.22
N SER A 483 -1.13 16.49 -8.07
CA SER A 483 -0.74 17.88 -7.78
C SER A 483 -1.45 18.47 -6.57
N SER A 484 -2.66 17.99 -6.21
CA SER A 484 -3.36 18.39 -4.99
C SER A 484 -2.61 18.01 -3.70
N GLN A 485 -1.62 17.12 -3.80
CA GLN A 485 -0.78 16.70 -2.68
C GLN A 485 0.48 17.57 -2.53
N LEU A 486 0.69 18.55 -3.41
CA LEU A 486 1.77 19.53 -3.25
C LEU A 486 1.53 20.42 -2.04
N ASN A 487 2.60 20.69 -1.29
CA ASN A 487 2.57 21.75 -0.30
C ASN A 487 2.55 23.13 -0.99
N GLN A 488 1.68 24.00 -0.50
CA GLN A 488 1.44 25.35 -1.04
C GLN A 488 2.47 26.39 -0.54
N GLY A 489 3.65 25.95 -0.11
CA GLY A 489 4.72 26.78 0.42
C GLY A 489 5.02 26.52 1.91
N GLU A 490 5.93 27.32 2.51
CA GLU A 490 6.43 27.13 3.88
C GLU A 490 5.35 27.17 4.97
N ALA A 491 4.25 27.85 4.72
CA ALA A 491 3.12 27.92 5.65
C ALA A 491 2.24 26.66 5.64
N ASP A 492 2.39 25.80 4.63
CA ASP A 492 1.63 24.57 4.50
C ASP A 492 2.35 23.44 5.25
N THR A 493 1.87 23.16 6.45
CA THR A 493 2.42 22.12 7.33
C THR A 493 1.80 20.74 7.14
N ARG A 494 0.96 20.55 6.09
CA ARG A 494 0.37 19.24 5.80
C ARG A 494 1.47 18.24 5.49
N ALA A 495 1.41 17.06 6.12
CA ALA A 495 2.21 15.95 5.70
C ALA A 495 1.79 15.53 4.29
N THR A 496 2.73 15.47 3.35
CA THR A 496 2.48 15.01 2.00
C THR A 496 3.52 13.98 1.61
N ARG A 497 3.11 13.05 0.74
CA ARG A 497 4.02 12.08 0.12
C ARG A 497 4.53 12.54 -1.24
N ASN A 498 3.99 13.61 -1.81
CA ASN A 498 4.53 14.21 -3.03
C ASN A 498 5.80 15.03 -2.73
N VAL A 499 6.81 14.34 -2.20
CA VAL A 499 8.06 14.95 -1.72
C VAL A 499 8.90 15.51 -2.86
N VAL A 500 8.77 14.95 -4.06
CA VAL A 500 9.54 15.37 -5.25
C VAL A 500 8.96 16.60 -5.94
N GLY A 501 7.75 17.02 -5.58
CA GLY A 501 7.13 18.20 -6.20
C GLY A 501 6.54 17.92 -7.59
N PHE A 502 6.08 16.71 -7.85
CA PHE A 502 5.49 16.33 -9.13
C PHE A 502 4.14 17.01 -9.36
N ALA A 503 3.97 17.59 -10.54
CA ALA A 503 2.72 18.18 -11.00
C ALA A 503 2.55 17.94 -12.50
N ASP A 504 1.53 17.18 -12.86
CA ASP A 504 1.20 16.87 -14.25
C ASP A 504 -0.31 16.72 -14.41
N SER A 505 -0.94 17.62 -15.16
CA SER A 505 -2.39 17.65 -15.30
C SER A 505 -2.97 16.42 -16.04
N ALA A 506 -2.17 15.77 -16.91
CA ALA A 506 -2.60 14.55 -17.57
C ALA A 506 -2.63 13.39 -16.57
N TYR A 507 -1.60 13.27 -15.72
CA TYR A 507 -1.58 12.33 -14.61
C TYR A 507 -2.76 12.57 -13.66
N ASP A 508 -2.97 13.84 -13.23
CA ASP A 508 -4.04 14.20 -12.28
C ASP A 508 -5.42 13.74 -12.79
N ASN A 509 -5.71 13.99 -14.07
CA ASN A 509 -6.97 13.58 -14.67
C ASN A 509 -7.11 12.04 -14.74
N GLN A 510 -6.04 11.33 -15.11
CA GLN A 510 -6.03 9.87 -15.17
C GLN A 510 -6.16 9.24 -13.79
N ALA A 511 -5.41 9.72 -12.79
CA ALA A 511 -5.47 9.24 -11.42
C ALA A 511 -6.85 9.47 -10.80
N GLN A 512 -7.43 10.66 -11.01
CA GLN A 512 -8.78 10.95 -10.56
C GLN A 512 -9.83 10.07 -11.24
N ALA A 513 -9.69 9.78 -12.53
CA ALA A 513 -10.60 8.88 -13.24
C ALA A 513 -10.48 7.44 -12.74
N ALA A 514 -9.25 6.93 -12.52
CA ALA A 514 -9.01 5.58 -12.00
C ALA A 514 -9.67 5.36 -10.64
N ARG A 515 -9.68 6.37 -9.77
CA ARG A 515 -10.32 6.32 -8.44
C ARG A 515 -11.85 6.25 -8.48
N GLN A 516 -12.46 6.50 -9.64
CA GLN A 516 -13.92 6.44 -9.81
C GLN A 516 -14.42 5.09 -10.36
N LEU A 517 -13.52 4.17 -10.71
CA LEU A 517 -13.83 2.89 -11.34
C LEU A 517 -13.96 1.79 -10.28
N TYR A 518 -15.18 1.30 -10.07
CA TYR A 518 -15.44 0.17 -9.17
C TYR A 518 -15.18 -1.18 -9.82
N ASN A 519 -15.23 -1.26 -11.15
CA ASN A 519 -14.83 -2.48 -11.86
C ASN A 519 -13.32 -2.66 -11.77
N GLN A 520 -12.86 -3.80 -11.24
CA GLN A 520 -11.46 -4.05 -10.94
C GLN A 520 -10.57 -4.08 -12.19
N ASP A 521 -11.06 -4.66 -13.30
CA ASP A 521 -10.27 -4.78 -14.52
C ASP A 521 -10.14 -3.42 -15.23
N GLU A 522 -11.23 -2.63 -15.25
CA GLU A 522 -11.21 -1.27 -15.78
C GLU A 522 -10.29 -0.37 -14.94
N ARG A 523 -10.34 -0.52 -13.63
CA ARG A 523 -9.48 0.22 -12.71
C ARG A 523 -8.01 -0.16 -12.90
N ALA A 524 -7.70 -1.45 -13.03
CA ALA A 524 -6.35 -1.93 -13.33
C ALA A 524 -5.81 -1.33 -14.63
N ALA A 525 -6.64 -1.29 -15.68
CA ALA A 525 -6.25 -0.69 -16.96
C ALA A 525 -5.99 0.83 -16.81
N ALA A 526 -6.81 1.54 -16.03
CA ALA A 526 -6.63 2.97 -15.78
C ALA A 526 -5.36 3.26 -14.94
N ILE A 527 -5.08 2.45 -13.92
CA ILE A 527 -3.86 2.56 -13.11
C ILE A 527 -2.62 2.32 -13.97
N ARG A 528 -2.63 1.34 -14.89
CA ARG A 528 -1.51 1.16 -15.82
C ARG A 528 -1.26 2.38 -16.70
N GLN A 529 -2.30 3.15 -17.04
CA GLN A 529 -2.13 4.42 -17.77
C GLN A 529 -1.46 5.48 -16.89
N THR A 530 -1.83 5.59 -15.62
CA THR A 530 -1.14 6.50 -14.70
C THR A 530 0.32 6.12 -14.49
N GLN A 531 0.61 4.83 -14.34
CA GLN A 531 1.97 4.31 -14.23
C GLN A 531 2.81 4.60 -15.49
N ALA A 532 2.24 4.43 -16.69
CA ALA A 532 2.89 4.80 -17.94
C ALA A 532 3.22 6.31 -17.96
N ARG A 533 2.30 7.17 -17.49
CA ARG A 533 2.56 8.61 -17.39
C ARG A 533 3.67 8.94 -16.40
N VAL A 534 3.73 8.27 -15.26
CA VAL A 534 4.83 8.39 -14.29
C VAL A 534 6.15 7.99 -14.94
N ALA A 535 6.18 6.88 -15.68
CA ALA A 535 7.36 6.41 -16.40
C ALA A 535 7.82 7.39 -17.51
N GLU A 536 6.90 8.09 -18.19
CA GLU A 536 7.25 9.14 -19.17
C GLU A 536 7.86 10.39 -18.49
N GLN A 537 7.31 10.80 -17.37
CA GLN A 537 7.70 12.03 -16.67
C GLN A 537 8.83 11.83 -15.67
N LEU A 538 9.10 10.58 -15.27
CA LEU A 538 10.20 10.18 -14.41
C LEU A 538 10.32 11.04 -13.11
N PRO A 539 9.28 11.18 -12.29
CA PRO A 539 9.48 11.76 -10.96
C PRO A 539 10.35 10.85 -10.09
N TYR A 540 10.27 9.52 -10.34
CA TYR A 540 11.08 8.47 -9.74
C TYR A 540 11.71 7.58 -10.81
N ILE A 541 12.87 7.00 -10.50
CA ILE A 541 13.29 5.72 -11.05
C ILE A 541 13.01 4.69 -9.95
N PHE A 542 12.07 3.78 -10.21
CA PHE A 542 11.83 2.64 -9.32
C PHE A 542 13.03 1.72 -9.36
N LEU A 543 13.47 1.21 -8.21
CA LEU A 543 14.68 0.42 -8.10
C LEU A 543 14.36 -1.03 -7.79
N TRP A 544 13.94 -1.33 -6.55
CA TRP A 544 13.61 -2.70 -6.17
C TRP A 544 12.55 -2.73 -5.07
N ASP A 545 11.92 -3.90 -4.96
CA ASP A 545 11.20 -4.37 -3.80
C ASP A 545 12.01 -5.48 -3.10
N ASP A 546 11.94 -5.57 -1.78
CA ASP A 546 12.65 -6.59 -1.02
C ASP A 546 11.92 -7.93 -1.12
N ARG A 547 12.70 -9.01 -1.26
CA ARG A 547 12.22 -10.38 -1.09
C ARG A 547 12.38 -10.82 0.34
N LEU A 548 11.38 -11.46 0.89
CA LEU A 548 11.41 -12.02 2.24
C LEU A 548 11.40 -13.55 2.17
N PRO A 549 12.50 -14.21 2.57
CA PRO A 549 12.57 -15.67 2.55
C PRO A 549 11.68 -16.27 3.61
N VAL A 550 10.98 -17.34 3.24
CA VAL A 550 10.10 -18.10 4.11
C VAL A 550 10.35 -19.59 3.94
N ALA A 551 10.40 -20.30 5.06
CA ALA A 551 10.51 -21.76 5.11
C ALA A 551 9.21 -22.35 5.70
N LEU A 552 8.67 -23.35 5.02
CA LEU A 552 7.44 -24.06 5.39
C LEU A 552 7.70 -25.56 5.41
N SER A 553 7.22 -26.27 6.43
CA SER A 553 7.24 -27.72 6.45
C SER A 553 6.46 -28.29 5.25
N ASP A 554 6.99 -29.33 4.60
CA ASP A 554 6.34 -30.04 3.48
C ASP A 554 5.06 -30.78 3.92
N THR A 555 4.85 -30.92 5.23
CA THR A 555 3.61 -31.45 5.79
C THR A 555 2.44 -30.45 5.75
N VAL A 556 2.70 -29.17 5.47
CA VAL A 556 1.68 -28.13 5.40
C VAL A 556 1.23 -27.92 3.96
N THR A 557 -0.07 -27.95 3.73
CA THR A 557 -0.68 -27.74 2.41
C THR A 557 -2.04 -27.06 2.54
N THR A 558 -2.70 -26.77 1.42
CA THR A 558 -4.05 -26.22 1.37
C THR A 558 -4.99 -27.14 0.59
N LEU A 559 -6.30 -26.89 0.67
CA LEU A 559 -7.28 -27.60 -0.17
C LEU A 559 -7.08 -27.36 -1.68
N ASP A 560 -6.36 -26.31 -2.03
CA ASP A 560 -6.12 -25.92 -3.42
C ASP A 560 -4.73 -26.39 -3.94
N GLY A 561 -3.97 -27.10 -3.09
CA GLY A 561 -2.62 -27.55 -3.38
C GLY A 561 -1.57 -26.94 -2.44
N PRO A 562 -0.30 -26.88 -2.85
CA PRO A 562 0.77 -26.26 -2.06
C PRO A 562 0.45 -24.81 -1.70
N VAL A 563 0.98 -24.35 -0.56
CA VAL A 563 0.86 -22.95 -0.16
C VAL A 563 1.61 -22.07 -1.16
N ASN A 564 0.96 -21.01 -1.66
CA ASN A 564 1.63 -20.02 -2.49
C ASN A 564 2.48 -19.07 -1.62
N LEU A 565 3.75 -19.41 -1.46
CA LEU A 565 4.70 -18.62 -0.67
C LEU A 565 5.19 -17.35 -1.40
N SER A 566 4.81 -17.13 -2.68
CA SER A 566 5.21 -15.94 -3.43
C SER A 566 4.25 -14.76 -3.26
N SER A 567 3.16 -14.93 -2.53
CA SER A 567 2.22 -13.85 -2.23
C SER A 567 2.59 -13.14 -0.94
N PRO A 568 2.60 -11.78 -0.90
CA PRO A 568 2.80 -11.04 0.35
C PRO A 568 1.73 -11.34 1.41
N ARG A 569 0.63 -11.96 0.99
CA ARG A 569 -0.45 -12.40 1.86
C ARG A 569 -0.64 -13.93 1.84
N TYR A 570 0.44 -14.68 1.91
CA TYR A 570 0.37 -16.15 1.83
C TYR A 570 -0.58 -16.80 2.87
N LEU A 571 -0.87 -16.13 3.98
CA LEU A 571 -1.86 -16.58 4.99
C LEU A 571 -3.31 -16.18 4.67
N TRP A 572 -3.61 -15.56 3.53
CA TRP A 572 -4.92 -14.98 3.19
C TRP A 572 -6.09 -15.97 3.23
N ASN A 573 -5.82 -17.27 3.06
CA ASN A 573 -6.80 -18.38 3.03
C ASN A 573 -6.49 -19.44 4.09
N ILE A 574 -5.95 -19.04 5.24
CA ILE A 574 -5.49 -19.93 6.32
C ILE A 574 -6.55 -20.93 6.78
N GLU A 575 -7.85 -20.64 6.64
CA GLU A 575 -8.94 -21.56 6.96
C GLU A 575 -8.95 -22.80 6.07
N ARG A 576 -8.28 -22.78 4.93
CA ARG A 576 -8.15 -23.88 3.97
C ARG A 576 -6.87 -24.70 4.16
N TRP A 577 -6.01 -24.30 5.11
CA TRP A 577 -4.76 -24.99 5.38
C TRP A 577 -4.97 -26.23 6.23
N HIS A 578 -4.20 -27.27 5.96
CA HIS A 578 -4.22 -28.51 6.73
C HIS A 578 -2.84 -29.19 6.73
N LEU A 579 -2.67 -30.16 7.65
CA LEU A 579 -1.46 -30.96 7.72
C LEU A 579 -1.67 -32.28 6.96
N LEU A 580 -0.67 -32.67 6.16
CA LEU A 580 -0.59 -34.02 5.60
C LEU A 580 -0.32 -35.01 6.74
N LYS A 581 -0.95 -36.18 6.69
CA LYS A 581 -0.80 -37.26 7.70
C LYS A 581 0.41 -38.14 7.37
#